data_c75f04110ca13e6a04fb7f828b179fde
#
_entry.id   c75f04110ca13e6a04fb7f828b179fde
#
_cell.length_a   1.000
_cell.length_b   1.000
_cell.length_c   1.000
_cell.angle_alpha   90.00
_cell.angle_beta   90.00
_cell.angle_gamma   90.00
#
_symmetry.space_group_name_H-M   'P 1'
#
loop_
_entity.id
_entity.type
_entity.pdbx_description
1 polymer ?
#
loop_
_entity_poly.entity_id
_entity_poly.type
_entity_poly.pdbx_seq_one_letter_code
_entity_poly.pdbx_strand_id
1 'polypeptide(L)'
;MIFFRTIISLIFLLASVNLMASDQKPSILIFVLDKNENNQPIRLSVSSHLTQNGFITKDGNILLKKITNSNINNLEFIIENSETLSQISDTELLIILKLNHQLINNKVSKIFISSQIFNTQTKNFISSWSTSRKIINYSHKCDSICKNLLITEAAILLSDQLGKSINGILNAKSKEAKNYNNISKTYNFKLFNFRQKDIIYITDIMTNEFPGFIKISNEESYGKQNSWTYYSSSHLLKLKKWLVISLAEINFNLDRDYELIISENNFFIKKFPLFNSGGSKGNTNKFN
;
A
#
# COMPACT_ATOMS: atom_id res chain seq x y z
N MET A 1 -39.74 42.48 -8.32
CA MET A 1 -39.69 41.56 -7.15
C MET A 1 -39.86 40.09 -7.51
N ILE A 2 -40.37 39.73 -8.64
CA ILE A 2 -40.58 38.34 -9.11
C ILE A 2 -39.25 37.70 -9.61
N PHE A 3 -38.39 38.47 -10.25
CA PHE A 3 -37.10 37.99 -10.80
C PHE A 3 -36.09 37.57 -9.73
N PHE A 4 -36.14 38.13 -8.54
CA PHE A 4 -35.22 37.79 -7.45
C PHE A 4 -35.56 36.44 -6.78
N ARG A 5 -36.84 36.06 -6.78
CA ARG A 5 -37.32 34.77 -6.21
C ARG A 5 -36.96 33.59 -7.10
N THR A 6 -36.94 33.75 -8.41
CA THR A 6 -36.57 32.69 -9.37
C THR A 6 -35.08 32.37 -9.33
N ILE A 7 -34.21 33.37 -9.13
CA ILE A 7 -32.75 33.16 -9.04
C ILE A 7 -32.37 32.40 -7.74
N ILE A 8 -33.01 32.74 -6.61
CA ILE A 8 -32.73 32.04 -5.33
C ILE A 8 -33.18 30.57 -5.40
N SER A 9 -34.31 30.28 -6.06
CA SER A 9 -34.81 28.92 -6.24
C SER A 9 -33.87 28.08 -7.13
N LEU A 10 -33.26 28.67 -8.15
CA LEU A 10 -32.31 28.00 -9.04
C LEU A 10 -30.96 27.68 -8.34
N ILE A 11 -30.50 28.58 -7.46
CA ILE A 11 -29.28 28.38 -6.68
C ILE A 11 -29.47 27.22 -5.64
N PHE A 12 -30.66 27.13 -5.05
CA PHE A 12 -30.98 26.03 -4.14
C PHE A 12 -31.09 24.67 -4.87
N LEU A 13 -31.57 24.64 -6.11
CA LEU A 13 -31.60 23.42 -6.92
C LEU A 13 -30.21 22.97 -7.36
N LEU A 14 -29.31 23.91 -7.67
CA LEU A 14 -27.91 23.58 -8.00
C LEU A 14 -27.08 23.17 -6.78
N ALA A 15 -27.40 23.68 -5.58
CA ALA A 15 -26.73 23.28 -4.35
C ALA A 15 -27.15 21.87 -3.88
N SER A 16 -28.36 21.42 -4.20
CA SER A 16 -28.82 20.06 -3.83
C SER A 16 -28.26 18.95 -4.70
N VAL A 17 -27.72 19.24 -5.90
CA VAL A 17 -27.12 18.24 -6.78
C VAL A 17 -25.71 17.85 -6.31
N ASN A 18 -25.02 18.71 -5.55
CA ASN A 18 -23.68 18.40 -5.03
C ASN A 18 -23.67 17.59 -3.71
N LEU A 19 -24.82 17.27 -3.13
CA LEU A 19 -24.90 16.53 -1.85
C LEU A 19 -25.07 15.02 -2.01
N MET A 20 -25.14 14.51 -3.23
CA MET A 20 -25.02 13.10 -3.51
C MET A 20 -23.61 12.76 -4.01
N ALA A 21 -22.58 13.08 -3.24
CA ALA A 21 -21.33 12.34 -3.34
C ALA A 21 -21.67 10.90 -2.95
N SER A 22 -22.00 10.10 -3.96
CA SER A 22 -22.32 8.70 -3.78
C SER A 22 -21.16 8.05 -3.03
N ASP A 23 -21.45 7.31 -2.00
CA ASP A 23 -20.55 6.42 -1.27
C ASP A 23 -20.05 5.29 -2.21
N GLN A 24 -19.56 5.69 -3.40
CA GLN A 24 -19.12 4.77 -4.42
C GLN A 24 -17.86 4.09 -3.93
N LYS A 25 -17.94 2.79 -3.77
CA LYS A 25 -16.77 2.00 -3.36
C LYS A 25 -15.71 2.05 -4.46
N PRO A 26 -14.43 1.98 -4.11
CA PRO A 26 -13.34 2.06 -5.08
C PRO A 26 -13.45 0.95 -6.13
N SER A 27 -13.07 1.28 -7.35
CA SER A 27 -12.96 0.32 -8.44
C SER A 27 -11.65 -0.46 -8.34
N ILE A 28 -11.70 -1.76 -8.68
CA ILE A 28 -10.64 -2.72 -8.40
C ILE A 28 -10.24 -3.45 -9.67
N LEU A 29 -8.93 -3.48 -9.95
CA LEU A 29 -8.33 -4.29 -11.00
C LEU A 29 -7.78 -5.58 -10.38
N ILE A 30 -8.23 -6.75 -10.86
CA ILE A 30 -7.83 -8.04 -10.30
C ILE A 30 -6.96 -8.80 -11.30
N PHE A 31 -5.76 -9.17 -10.85
CA PHE A 31 -4.84 -10.06 -11.54
C PHE A 31 -4.73 -11.40 -10.86
N VAL A 32 -4.55 -12.46 -11.62
CA VAL A 32 -4.14 -13.76 -11.11
C VAL A 32 -2.80 -14.13 -11.73
N LEU A 33 -1.79 -14.29 -10.87
CA LEU A 33 -0.43 -14.72 -11.25
C LEU A 33 -0.38 -16.25 -11.22
N ASP A 34 -0.67 -16.89 -12.33
CA ASP A 34 -0.42 -18.31 -12.51
C ASP A 34 -0.26 -18.58 -14.03
N LYS A 35 0.51 -19.59 -14.35
CA LYS A 35 0.74 -20.03 -15.74
C LYS A 35 -0.33 -20.99 -16.24
N ASN A 36 -1.23 -21.46 -15.38
CA ASN A 36 -2.23 -22.49 -15.70
C ASN A 36 -3.60 -21.88 -16.00
N GLU A 37 -4.38 -22.57 -16.81
CA GLU A 37 -5.75 -22.16 -17.22
C GLU A 37 -6.76 -22.08 -16.06
N ASN A 38 -6.37 -22.53 -14.86
CA ASN A 38 -7.20 -22.54 -13.65
C ASN A 38 -7.43 -21.15 -13.01
N ASN A 39 -6.98 -20.10 -13.66
CA ASN A 39 -7.00 -18.72 -13.12
C ASN A 39 -8.38 -18.09 -13.14
N GLN A 40 -9.20 -18.39 -14.14
CA GLN A 40 -10.53 -17.79 -14.27
C GLN A 40 -11.46 -18.09 -13.08
N PRO A 41 -11.58 -19.33 -12.60
CA PRO A 41 -12.45 -19.63 -11.46
C PRO A 41 -12.05 -18.87 -10.19
N ILE A 42 -10.74 -18.74 -9.93
CA ILE A 42 -10.22 -18.00 -8.76
C ILE A 42 -10.61 -16.53 -8.83
N ARG A 43 -10.35 -15.91 -9.98
CA ARG A 43 -10.67 -14.51 -10.20
C ARG A 43 -12.17 -14.26 -10.13
N LEU A 44 -12.97 -15.09 -10.78
CA LEU A 44 -14.43 -14.96 -10.81
C LEU A 44 -15.03 -15.09 -9.41
N SER A 45 -14.56 -16.01 -8.59
CA SER A 45 -15.02 -16.20 -7.22
C SER A 45 -14.70 -14.96 -6.35
N VAL A 46 -13.47 -14.46 -6.38
CA VAL A 46 -13.09 -13.23 -5.64
C VAL A 46 -13.87 -12.02 -6.16
N SER A 47 -13.94 -11.85 -7.49
CA SER A 47 -14.69 -10.76 -8.14
C SER A 47 -16.17 -10.77 -7.74
N SER A 48 -16.81 -11.93 -7.74
CA SER A 48 -18.21 -12.09 -7.34
C SER A 48 -18.45 -11.60 -5.92
N HIS A 49 -17.61 -11.99 -4.96
CA HIS A 49 -17.73 -11.51 -3.59
C HIS A 49 -17.57 -9.99 -3.45
N LEU A 50 -16.60 -9.41 -4.15
CA LEU A 50 -16.38 -7.98 -4.12
C LEU A 50 -17.54 -7.21 -4.76
N THR A 51 -18.04 -7.71 -5.90
CA THR A 51 -19.18 -7.08 -6.62
C THR A 51 -20.47 -7.15 -5.80
N GLN A 52 -20.76 -8.29 -5.16
CA GLN A 52 -21.91 -8.43 -4.24
C GLN A 52 -21.85 -7.45 -3.07
N ASN A 53 -20.66 -7.01 -2.73
CA ASN A 53 -20.43 -6.00 -1.68
C ASN A 53 -20.27 -4.57 -2.24
N GLY A 54 -20.65 -4.33 -3.48
CA GLY A 54 -20.73 -3.01 -4.10
C GLY A 54 -19.42 -2.44 -4.67
N PHE A 55 -18.37 -3.26 -4.78
CA PHE A 55 -17.15 -2.87 -5.49
C PHE A 55 -17.31 -3.09 -6.99
N ILE A 56 -16.69 -2.23 -7.79
CA ILE A 56 -16.60 -2.41 -9.24
C ILE A 56 -15.30 -3.18 -9.51
N THR A 57 -15.40 -4.38 -10.10
CA THR A 57 -14.22 -5.19 -10.39
C THR A 57 -13.97 -5.31 -11.89
N LYS A 58 -12.70 -5.23 -12.29
CA LYS A 58 -12.24 -5.37 -13.67
C LYS A 58 -11.15 -6.44 -13.79
N ASP A 59 -11.11 -7.10 -14.94
CA ASP A 59 -10.14 -8.17 -15.23
C ASP A 59 -8.82 -7.60 -15.71
N GLY A 60 -7.79 -7.67 -14.85
CA GLY A 60 -6.48 -7.20 -15.15
C GLY A 60 -5.72 -8.05 -16.18
N ASN A 61 -5.94 -9.37 -16.17
CA ASN A 61 -5.27 -10.26 -17.13
C ASN A 61 -5.76 -10.01 -18.56
N ILE A 62 -7.08 -9.81 -18.75
CA ILE A 62 -7.64 -9.47 -20.06
C ILE A 62 -7.16 -8.10 -20.51
N LEU A 63 -7.15 -7.10 -19.60
CA LEU A 63 -6.68 -5.77 -19.92
C LEU A 63 -5.21 -5.81 -20.35
N LEU A 64 -4.36 -6.47 -19.58
CA LEU A 64 -2.94 -6.58 -19.86
C LEU A 64 -2.68 -7.25 -21.22
N LYS A 65 -3.39 -8.34 -21.51
CA LYS A 65 -3.29 -9.02 -22.79
C LYS A 65 -3.66 -8.12 -23.99
N LYS A 66 -4.66 -7.26 -23.82
CA LYS A 66 -5.05 -6.28 -24.88
C LYS A 66 -3.98 -5.23 -25.14
N ILE A 67 -3.25 -4.83 -24.11
CA ILE A 67 -2.23 -3.76 -24.19
C ILE A 67 -0.90 -4.30 -24.70
N THR A 68 -0.48 -5.48 -24.24
CA THR A 68 0.88 -6.00 -24.47
C THR A 68 0.93 -7.09 -25.55
N ASN A 69 -0.22 -7.59 -26.02
CA ASN A 69 -0.34 -8.80 -26.86
C ASN A 69 0.38 -10.03 -26.29
N SER A 70 0.66 -10.05 -25.00
CA SER A 70 1.38 -11.12 -24.32
C SER A 70 0.73 -11.49 -22.98
N ASN A 71 0.95 -12.74 -22.55
CA ASN A 71 0.55 -13.19 -21.21
C ASN A 71 1.71 -12.90 -20.23
N ILE A 72 1.74 -11.70 -19.68
CA ILE A 72 2.75 -11.32 -18.70
C ILE A 72 2.26 -11.74 -17.31
N ASN A 73 2.99 -12.67 -16.68
CA ASN A 73 2.73 -13.15 -15.32
C ASN A 73 3.83 -12.69 -14.36
N ASN A 74 4.29 -11.44 -14.51
CA ASN A 74 5.34 -10.87 -13.67
C ASN A 74 4.73 -9.83 -12.72
N LEU A 75 4.90 -10.05 -11.42
CA LEU A 75 4.41 -9.17 -10.36
C LEU A 75 5.00 -7.75 -10.48
N GLU A 76 6.32 -7.66 -10.68
CA GLU A 76 7.02 -6.38 -10.78
C GLU A 76 6.50 -5.57 -11.96
N PHE A 77 6.38 -6.20 -13.13
CA PHE A 77 5.83 -5.55 -14.31
C PHE A 77 4.42 -5.00 -14.09
N ILE A 78 3.55 -5.76 -13.40
CA ILE A 78 2.18 -5.32 -13.11
C ILE A 78 2.17 -4.12 -12.16
N ILE A 79 3.02 -4.13 -11.13
CA ILE A 79 3.13 -3.02 -10.17
C ILE A 79 3.71 -1.78 -10.85
N GLU A 80 4.77 -1.91 -11.61
CA GLU A 80 5.39 -0.81 -12.34
C GLU A 80 4.43 -0.11 -13.30
N ASN A 81 3.58 -0.88 -13.98
CA ASN A 81 2.60 -0.37 -14.94
C ASN A 81 1.21 -0.11 -14.32
N SER A 82 1.06 -0.23 -13.00
CA SER A 82 -0.24 -0.14 -12.32
C SER A 82 -0.95 1.20 -12.56
N GLU A 83 -0.21 2.29 -12.65
CA GLU A 83 -0.76 3.63 -12.93
C GLU A 83 -1.35 3.69 -14.34
N THR A 84 -0.63 3.24 -15.37
CA THR A 84 -1.12 3.18 -16.76
C THR A 84 -2.34 2.26 -16.87
N LEU A 85 -2.29 1.09 -16.22
CA LEU A 85 -3.40 0.14 -16.17
C LEU A 85 -4.62 0.75 -15.48
N SER A 86 -4.40 1.51 -14.41
CA SER A 86 -5.43 2.25 -13.68
C SER A 86 -6.10 3.31 -14.55
N GLN A 87 -5.31 4.15 -15.23
CA GLN A 87 -5.84 5.20 -16.12
C GLN A 87 -6.71 4.62 -17.25
N ILE A 88 -6.25 3.52 -17.87
CA ILE A 88 -7.01 2.85 -18.96
C ILE A 88 -8.28 2.19 -18.42
N SER A 89 -8.23 1.65 -17.21
CA SER A 89 -9.33 0.88 -16.61
C SER A 89 -10.20 1.68 -15.66
N ASP A 90 -9.82 2.93 -15.34
CA ASP A 90 -10.49 3.73 -14.31
C ASP A 90 -10.66 2.93 -13.00
N THR A 91 -9.52 2.51 -12.43
CA THR A 91 -9.48 1.72 -11.21
C THR A 91 -8.54 2.33 -10.18
N GLU A 92 -8.91 2.27 -8.91
CA GLU A 92 -8.17 2.86 -7.80
C GLU A 92 -7.30 1.85 -7.06
N LEU A 93 -7.72 0.58 -7.08
CA LEU A 93 -7.06 -0.50 -6.38
C LEU A 93 -6.63 -1.60 -7.33
N LEU A 94 -5.49 -2.19 -7.02
CA LEU A 94 -4.93 -3.36 -7.67
C LEU A 94 -4.91 -4.52 -6.69
N ILE A 95 -5.53 -5.64 -7.05
CA ILE A 95 -5.44 -6.89 -6.29
C ILE A 95 -4.72 -7.93 -7.15
N ILE A 96 -3.65 -8.47 -6.61
CA ILE A 96 -2.86 -9.52 -7.25
C ILE A 96 -3.05 -10.81 -6.46
N LEU A 97 -3.56 -11.83 -7.12
CA LEU A 97 -3.82 -13.15 -6.57
C LEU A 97 -2.79 -14.15 -7.10
N LYS A 98 -2.32 -15.05 -6.24
CA LYS A 98 -1.41 -16.13 -6.62
C LYS A 98 -1.86 -17.44 -6.00
N LEU A 99 -2.11 -18.45 -6.84
CA LEU A 99 -2.29 -19.82 -6.39
C LEU A 99 -0.93 -20.44 -6.11
N ASN A 100 -0.72 -20.88 -4.89
CA ASN A 100 0.48 -21.59 -4.50
C ASN A 100 0.15 -23.06 -4.38
N HIS A 101 0.78 -23.87 -5.21
CA HIS A 101 0.62 -25.32 -5.26
C HIS A 101 1.96 -25.99 -4.98
N GLN A 102 2.00 -26.83 -3.97
CA GLN A 102 3.18 -27.61 -3.59
C GLN A 102 2.82 -29.08 -3.58
N LEU A 103 3.47 -29.87 -4.40
CA LEU A 103 3.40 -31.32 -4.35
C LEU A 103 4.25 -31.82 -3.19
N ILE A 104 3.61 -32.46 -2.22
CA ILE A 104 4.33 -33.06 -1.06
C ILE A 104 4.86 -34.44 -1.47
N ASN A 105 4.03 -35.23 -2.14
CA ASN A 105 4.39 -36.52 -2.77
C ASN A 105 3.36 -36.83 -3.88
N ASN A 106 3.52 -37.97 -4.54
CA ASN A 106 2.67 -38.34 -5.66
C ASN A 106 1.16 -38.47 -5.32
N LYS A 107 0.81 -38.52 -4.02
CA LYS A 107 -0.55 -38.72 -3.52
C LYS A 107 -1.09 -37.51 -2.77
N VAL A 108 -0.25 -36.54 -2.44
CA VAL A 108 -0.62 -35.42 -1.58
C VAL A 108 -0.09 -34.11 -2.15
N SER A 109 -0.98 -33.16 -2.29
CA SER A 109 -0.64 -31.76 -2.58
C SER A 109 -1.15 -30.84 -1.50
N LYS A 110 -0.49 -29.70 -1.40
CA LYS A 110 -0.85 -28.59 -0.53
C LYS A 110 -1.08 -27.35 -1.38
N ILE A 111 -2.21 -26.70 -1.18
CA ILE A 111 -2.55 -25.46 -1.91
C ILE A 111 -2.96 -24.36 -0.93
N PHE A 112 -2.69 -23.13 -1.31
CA PHE A 112 -3.24 -21.93 -0.69
C PHE A 112 -3.21 -20.79 -1.70
N ILE A 113 -4.03 -19.78 -1.50
CA ILE A 113 -4.06 -18.57 -2.34
C ILE A 113 -3.54 -17.42 -1.49
N SER A 114 -2.58 -16.66 -2.04
CA SER A 114 -2.12 -15.40 -1.48
C SER A 114 -2.64 -14.23 -2.30
N SER A 115 -2.89 -13.10 -1.65
CA SER A 115 -3.27 -11.85 -2.28
C SER A 115 -2.40 -10.70 -1.79
N GLN A 116 -2.17 -9.73 -2.67
CA GLN A 116 -1.56 -8.46 -2.36
C GLN A 116 -2.44 -7.35 -2.91
N ILE A 117 -2.60 -6.28 -2.15
CA ILE A 117 -3.46 -5.14 -2.49
C ILE A 117 -2.58 -3.90 -2.54
N PHE A 118 -2.66 -3.15 -3.63
CA PHE A 118 -1.93 -1.91 -3.87
C PHE A 118 -2.89 -0.79 -4.24
N ASN A 119 -2.49 0.43 -3.93
CA ASN A 119 -3.07 1.61 -4.55
C ASN A 119 -2.47 1.77 -5.94
N THR A 120 -3.29 1.95 -6.97
CA THR A 120 -2.82 2.02 -8.37
C THR A 120 -2.05 3.29 -8.70
N GLN A 121 -2.42 4.41 -8.10
CA GLN A 121 -1.82 5.73 -8.37
C GLN A 121 -0.48 5.88 -7.64
N THR A 122 -0.47 5.54 -6.35
CA THR A 122 0.73 5.72 -5.51
C THR A 122 1.66 4.51 -5.53
N LYS A 123 1.23 3.39 -6.12
CA LYS A 123 1.91 2.08 -6.11
C LYS A 123 2.15 1.52 -4.70
N ASN A 124 1.60 2.17 -3.67
CA ASN A 124 1.80 1.78 -2.29
C ASN A 124 1.11 0.47 -1.95
N PHE A 125 1.84 -0.41 -1.28
CA PHE A 125 1.31 -1.63 -0.71
C PHE A 125 0.31 -1.31 0.41
N ILE A 126 -0.91 -1.84 0.29
CA ILE A 126 -1.97 -1.63 1.25
C ILE A 126 -2.06 -2.77 2.27
N SER A 127 -2.08 -4.01 1.77
CA SER A 127 -2.26 -5.20 2.61
C SER A 127 -1.96 -6.47 1.85
N SER A 128 -1.72 -7.55 2.59
CA SER A 128 -1.69 -8.90 2.04
C SER A 128 -2.52 -9.85 2.90
N TRP A 129 -3.00 -10.89 2.27
CA TRP A 129 -3.73 -11.96 2.93
C TRP A 129 -3.40 -13.29 2.27
N SER A 130 -3.43 -14.37 3.07
CA SER A 130 -3.32 -15.73 2.54
C SER A 130 -4.41 -16.60 3.15
N THR A 131 -4.98 -17.48 2.35
CA THR A 131 -5.93 -18.49 2.85
C THR A 131 -5.21 -19.51 3.73
N SER A 132 -5.97 -20.25 4.52
CA SER A 132 -5.46 -21.45 5.15
C SER A 132 -4.94 -22.42 4.08
N ARG A 133 -3.97 -23.25 4.47
CA ARG A 133 -3.41 -24.28 3.59
C ARG A 133 -4.35 -25.47 3.54
N LYS A 134 -4.77 -25.87 2.32
CA LYS A 134 -5.61 -27.05 2.09
C LYS A 134 -4.76 -28.20 1.59
N ILE A 135 -4.93 -29.37 2.20
CA ILE A 135 -4.28 -30.62 1.78
C ILE A 135 -5.25 -31.36 0.88
N ILE A 136 -4.77 -31.80 -0.28
CA ILE A 136 -5.50 -32.61 -1.24
C ILE A 136 -4.86 -33.99 -1.31
N ASN A 137 -5.63 -35.01 -1.00
CA ASN A 137 -5.20 -36.39 -1.10
C ASN A 137 -5.70 -36.99 -2.41
N TYR A 138 -4.81 -37.58 -3.19
CA TYR A 138 -5.12 -38.23 -4.46
C TYR A 138 -5.26 -39.73 -4.27
N SER A 139 -6.30 -40.34 -4.90
CA SER A 139 -6.39 -41.77 -4.97
C SER A 139 -5.30 -42.32 -5.89
N HIS A 140 -5.02 -43.62 -5.74
CA HIS A 140 -4.06 -44.33 -6.60
C HIS A 140 -4.41 -44.31 -8.11
N LYS A 141 -5.69 -44.12 -8.41
CA LYS A 141 -6.22 -44.10 -9.79
C LYS A 141 -6.38 -42.67 -10.34
N CYS A 142 -6.00 -41.67 -9.58
CA CYS A 142 -6.15 -40.25 -9.96
C CYS A 142 -5.05 -39.85 -10.96
N ASP A 143 -5.42 -39.71 -12.22
CA ASP A 143 -4.57 -39.22 -13.29
C ASP A 143 -4.35 -37.68 -13.22
N SER A 144 -3.74 -37.12 -14.22
CA SER A 144 -3.49 -35.67 -14.28
C SER A 144 -4.76 -34.84 -14.34
N ILE A 145 -5.80 -35.34 -15.05
CA ILE A 145 -7.09 -34.64 -15.20
C ILE A 145 -7.81 -34.63 -13.86
N CYS A 146 -7.88 -35.79 -13.19
CA CYS A 146 -8.45 -35.92 -11.85
C CYS A 146 -7.73 -34.97 -10.84
N LYS A 147 -6.41 -34.93 -10.86
CA LYS A 147 -5.62 -34.03 -9.98
C LYS A 147 -5.92 -32.57 -10.24
N ASN A 148 -5.97 -32.14 -11.50
CA ASN A 148 -6.28 -30.76 -11.87
C ASN A 148 -7.70 -30.37 -11.44
N LEU A 149 -8.69 -31.27 -11.58
CA LEU A 149 -10.04 -31.02 -11.12
C LEU A 149 -10.11 -30.79 -9.62
N LEU A 150 -9.48 -31.65 -8.81
CA LEU A 150 -9.43 -31.51 -7.36
C LEU A 150 -8.72 -30.26 -6.91
N ILE A 151 -7.64 -29.87 -7.60
CA ILE A 151 -6.94 -28.60 -7.35
C ILE A 151 -7.88 -27.42 -7.66
N THR A 152 -8.60 -27.46 -8.78
CA THR A 152 -9.51 -26.39 -9.19
C THR A 152 -10.67 -26.24 -8.20
N GLU A 153 -11.30 -27.33 -7.79
CA GLU A 153 -12.37 -27.30 -6.78
C GLU A 153 -11.88 -26.72 -5.45
N ALA A 154 -10.72 -27.18 -4.99
CA ALA A 154 -10.14 -26.66 -3.77
C ALA A 154 -9.73 -25.18 -3.89
N ALA A 155 -9.24 -24.74 -5.06
CA ALA A 155 -8.92 -23.35 -5.33
C ALA A 155 -10.18 -22.46 -5.34
N ILE A 156 -11.30 -22.91 -5.86
CA ILE A 156 -12.59 -22.19 -5.82
C ILE A 156 -13.03 -21.96 -4.38
N LEU A 157 -12.99 -23.01 -3.53
CA LEU A 157 -13.36 -22.90 -2.12
C LEU A 157 -12.44 -21.91 -1.35
N LEU A 158 -11.13 -21.95 -1.63
CA LEU A 158 -10.17 -21.01 -1.04
C LEU A 158 -10.40 -19.58 -1.55
N SER A 159 -10.79 -19.42 -2.82
CA SER A 159 -11.08 -18.12 -3.41
C SER A 159 -12.31 -17.47 -2.79
N ASP A 160 -13.32 -18.25 -2.43
CA ASP A 160 -14.49 -17.77 -1.68
C ASP A 160 -14.10 -17.21 -0.30
N GLN A 161 -13.29 -17.95 0.44
CA GLN A 161 -12.75 -17.50 1.73
C GLN A 161 -11.91 -16.22 1.57
N LEU A 162 -11.07 -16.18 0.53
CA LEU A 162 -10.23 -15.03 0.23
C LEU A 162 -11.06 -13.80 -0.11
N GLY A 163 -12.09 -13.93 -0.96
CA GLY A 163 -13.00 -12.86 -1.34
C GLY A 163 -13.68 -12.24 -0.12
N LYS A 164 -14.15 -13.06 0.82
CA LYS A 164 -14.70 -12.60 2.11
C LYS A 164 -13.69 -11.82 2.93
N SER A 165 -12.47 -12.32 3.03
CA SER A 165 -11.40 -11.68 3.80
C SER A 165 -10.97 -10.35 3.19
N ILE A 166 -10.78 -10.30 1.86
CA ILE A 166 -10.46 -9.05 1.14
C ILE A 166 -11.56 -8.02 1.33
N ASN A 167 -12.83 -8.42 1.18
CA ASN A 167 -13.95 -7.54 1.43
C ASN A 167 -13.95 -6.99 2.87
N GLY A 168 -13.65 -7.81 3.86
CA GLY A 168 -13.48 -7.39 5.25
C GLY A 168 -12.38 -6.32 5.41
N ILE A 169 -11.21 -6.54 4.79
CA ILE A 169 -10.08 -5.60 4.82
C ILE A 169 -10.46 -4.26 4.16
N LEU A 170 -11.08 -4.30 2.97
CA LEU A 170 -11.45 -3.10 2.22
C LEU A 170 -12.55 -2.31 2.94
N ASN A 171 -13.55 -2.98 3.51
CA ASN A 171 -14.61 -2.33 4.28
C ASN A 171 -14.09 -1.76 5.61
N ALA A 172 -13.17 -2.45 6.30
CA ALA A 172 -12.53 -1.91 7.49
C ALA A 172 -11.74 -0.65 7.16
N LYS A 173 -10.95 -0.67 6.07
CA LYS A 173 -10.20 0.52 5.61
C LYS A 173 -11.11 1.64 5.13
N SER A 174 -12.24 1.36 4.49
CA SER A 174 -13.21 2.40 4.11
C SER A 174 -13.86 3.04 5.34
N LYS A 175 -14.17 2.25 6.37
CA LYS A 175 -14.65 2.78 7.66
C LYS A 175 -13.55 3.55 8.40
N GLU A 176 -12.33 3.06 8.38
CA GLU A 176 -11.18 3.79 8.88
C GLU A 176 -11.01 5.11 8.12
N ALA A 177 -11.03 5.11 6.79
CA ALA A 177 -10.94 6.33 5.99
C ALA A 177 -12.08 7.33 6.31
N LYS A 178 -13.31 6.86 6.54
CA LYS A 178 -14.43 7.71 7.00
C LYS A 178 -14.20 8.25 8.41
N ASN A 179 -13.61 7.46 9.31
CA ASN A 179 -13.21 7.90 10.65
C ASN A 179 -11.93 8.76 10.61
N TYR A 180 -11.03 8.56 9.63
CA TYR A 180 -9.80 9.34 9.48
C TYR A 180 -10.07 10.79 9.10
N ASN A 181 -11.15 11.09 8.39
CA ASN A 181 -11.58 12.48 8.18
C ASN A 181 -11.95 13.20 9.51
N ASN A 182 -12.14 12.44 10.61
CA ASN A 182 -12.43 12.99 11.95
C ASN A 182 -11.27 12.85 12.95
N ILE A 183 -10.17 12.15 12.66
CA ILE A 183 -9.08 11.94 13.62
C ILE A 183 -7.72 12.16 12.91
N SER A 184 -7.58 13.28 12.24
CA SER A 184 -6.26 13.78 11.84
C SER A 184 -5.51 14.21 13.11
N LYS A 185 -4.44 13.51 13.44
CA LYS A 185 -3.51 13.92 14.49
C LYS A 185 -2.46 14.84 13.88
N THR A 186 -2.13 15.87 14.62
CA THR A 186 -1.12 16.83 14.22
C THR A 186 0.17 16.54 14.97
N TYR A 187 1.27 16.44 14.24
CA TYR A 187 2.60 16.24 14.76
C TYR A 187 3.51 17.34 14.25
N ASN A 188 4.38 17.86 15.10
CA ASN A 188 5.37 18.86 14.72
C ASN A 188 6.75 18.21 14.64
N PHE A 189 7.39 18.33 13.51
CA PHE A 189 8.75 17.85 13.28
C PHE A 189 9.71 19.02 13.29
N LYS A 190 10.82 18.90 14.04
CA LYS A 190 11.91 19.86 14.08
C LYS A 190 13.22 19.14 13.91
N LEU A 191 13.91 19.43 12.80
CA LEU A 191 15.19 18.84 12.46
C LEU A 191 16.29 19.87 12.64
N PHE A 192 17.36 19.50 13.37
CA PHE A 192 18.49 20.36 13.66
C PHE A 192 19.77 19.79 13.04
N ASN A 193 20.57 20.64 12.43
CA ASN A 193 21.88 20.34 11.84
C ASN A 193 21.87 19.33 10.67
N PHE A 194 20.73 19.11 10.05
CA PHE A 194 20.64 18.32 8.81
C PHE A 194 20.97 19.20 7.60
N ARG A 195 21.60 18.61 6.60
CA ARG A 195 21.82 19.29 5.31
C ARG A 195 20.51 19.31 4.52
N GLN A 196 20.34 20.30 3.67
CA GLN A 196 19.10 20.44 2.88
C GLN A 196 18.74 19.16 2.10
N LYS A 197 19.74 18.50 1.53
CA LYS A 197 19.51 17.21 0.82
C LYS A 197 18.98 16.10 1.72
N ASP A 198 19.43 16.04 2.98
CA ASP A 198 18.99 15.05 3.95
C ASP A 198 17.51 15.34 4.35
N ILE A 199 17.14 16.63 4.45
CA ILE A 199 15.78 17.06 4.76
C ILE A 199 14.81 16.72 3.62
N ILE A 200 15.19 17.04 2.38
CA ILE A 200 14.37 16.70 1.20
C ILE A 200 14.11 15.20 1.18
N TYR A 201 15.14 14.38 1.40
CA TYR A 201 14.99 12.93 1.40
C TYR A 201 14.09 12.44 2.55
N ILE A 202 14.29 12.95 3.76
CA ILE A 202 13.45 12.61 4.93
C ILE A 202 11.99 12.99 4.66
N THR A 203 11.75 14.19 4.13
CA THR A 203 10.39 14.65 3.82
C THR A 203 9.75 13.79 2.73
N ASP A 204 10.52 13.41 1.70
CA ASP A 204 10.05 12.53 0.62
C ASP A 204 9.60 11.17 1.16
N ILE A 205 10.43 10.51 1.97
CA ILE A 205 10.06 9.26 2.64
C ILE A 205 8.83 9.43 3.52
N MET A 206 8.77 10.51 4.31
CA MET A 206 7.64 10.76 5.21
C MET A 206 6.32 10.95 4.45
N THR A 207 6.36 11.53 3.26
CA THR A 207 5.16 11.74 2.43
C THR A 207 4.75 10.50 1.65
N ASN A 208 5.71 9.71 1.19
CA ASN A 208 5.45 8.58 0.29
C ASN A 208 5.33 7.23 1.01
N GLU A 209 6.05 7.04 2.13
CA GLU A 209 6.17 5.73 2.76
C GLU A 209 5.56 5.64 4.15
N PHE A 210 5.45 6.77 4.88
CA PHE A 210 4.91 6.71 6.23
C PHE A 210 3.42 6.37 6.22
N PRO A 211 3.00 5.40 7.03
CA PRO A 211 1.60 5.01 7.08
C PRO A 211 0.71 6.13 7.61
N GLY A 212 -0.43 6.31 6.93
CA GLY A 212 -1.44 7.27 7.35
C GLY A 212 -1.09 8.73 7.11
N PHE A 213 -0.14 9.03 6.24
CA PHE A 213 0.14 10.39 5.78
C PHE A 213 -1.10 11.08 5.21
N ILE A 214 -1.32 12.33 5.55
CA ILE A 214 -2.43 13.15 5.05
C ILE A 214 -1.88 14.37 4.33
N LYS A 215 -1.06 15.17 5.01
CA LYS A 215 -0.41 16.36 4.42
C LYS A 215 0.73 16.87 5.30
N ILE A 216 1.56 17.70 4.73
CA ILE A 216 2.52 18.58 5.43
C ILE A 216 2.07 20.03 5.25
N SER A 217 2.31 20.86 6.25
CA SER A 217 2.09 22.30 6.19
C SER A 217 3.07 23.03 7.10
N ASN A 218 3.07 24.36 7.01
CA ASN A 218 3.91 25.24 7.85
C ASN A 218 5.38 24.85 7.80
N GLU A 219 5.90 24.64 6.57
CA GLU A 219 7.32 24.38 6.37
C GLU A 219 8.12 25.65 6.62
N GLU A 220 9.01 25.61 7.59
CA GLU A 220 9.86 26.72 7.95
C GLU A 220 11.32 26.26 7.99
N SER A 221 12.20 27.09 7.46
CA SER A 221 13.65 26.88 7.52
C SER A 221 14.31 28.11 8.10
N TYR A 222 14.94 27.95 9.25
CA TYR A 222 15.65 29.04 9.92
C TYR A 222 17.04 28.57 10.35
N GLY A 223 18.06 29.05 9.66
CA GLY A 223 19.46 28.70 9.95
C GLY A 223 19.70 27.18 9.76
N LYS A 224 20.01 26.51 10.89
CA LYS A 224 20.24 25.05 10.92
C LYS A 224 19.02 24.23 11.36
N GLN A 225 17.88 24.88 11.55
CA GLN A 225 16.63 24.27 11.94
C GLN A 225 15.65 24.25 10.77
N ASN A 226 15.01 23.11 10.56
CA ASN A 226 13.88 22.97 9.66
C ASN A 226 12.72 22.40 10.46
N SER A 227 11.53 22.92 10.24
CA SER A 227 10.32 22.48 10.93
C SER A 227 9.14 22.41 9.99
N TRP A 228 8.22 21.51 10.29
CA TRP A 228 6.93 21.39 9.60
C TRP A 228 5.88 20.75 10.49
N THR A 229 4.65 21.00 10.14
CA THR A 229 3.48 20.34 10.73
C THR A 229 3.08 19.16 9.85
N TYR A 230 3.05 17.96 10.41
CA TYR A 230 2.74 16.70 9.76
C TYR A 230 1.37 16.20 10.23
N TYR A 231 0.45 16.02 9.31
CA TYR A 231 -0.89 15.50 9.58
C TYR A 231 -0.93 14.02 9.22
N SER A 232 -1.33 13.19 10.16
CA SER A 232 -1.37 11.74 9.98
C SER A 232 -2.49 11.10 10.79
N SER A 233 -3.05 10.04 10.25
CA SER A 233 -3.94 9.15 10.99
C SER A 233 -3.21 8.14 11.88
N SER A 234 -1.90 8.02 11.74
CA SER A 234 -1.09 7.07 12.51
C SER A 234 -0.84 7.51 13.95
N HIS A 235 -0.63 6.54 14.83
CA HIS A 235 -0.23 6.80 16.21
C HIS A 235 1.24 7.19 16.30
N LEU A 236 1.58 8.00 17.29
CA LEU A 236 2.93 8.50 17.60
C LEU A 236 4.00 7.39 17.57
N LEU A 237 3.76 6.26 18.23
CA LEU A 237 4.72 5.16 18.29
C LEU A 237 4.98 4.52 16.91
N LYS A 238 3.97 4.47 16.05
CA LYS A 238 4.13 3.97 14.69
C LYS A 238 4.97 4.93 13.85
N LEU A 239 4.72 6.23 13.95
CA LEU A 239 5.53 7.25 13.28
C LEU A 239 6.98 7.25 13.77
N LYS A 240 7.20 7.13 15.11
CA LYS A 240 8.54 6.97 15.67
C LYS A 240 9.29 5.79 15.06
N LYS A 241 8.64 4.62 15.01
CA LYS A 241 9.25 3.40 14.45
C LYS A 241 9.65 3.59 13.00
N TRP A 242 8.76 4.13 12.17
CA TRP A 242 9.03 4.40 10.75
C TRP A 242 10.14 5.41 10.56
N LEU A 243 10.14 6.50 11.34
CA LEU A 243 11.19 7.51 11.29
C LEU A 243 12.58 6.91 11.58
N VAL A 244 12.70 6.08 12.60
CA VAL A 244 13.98 5.44 12.95
C VAL A 244 14.43 4.49 11.84
N ILE A 245 13.51 3.70 11.26
CA ILE A 245 13.82 2.80 10.14
C ILE A 245 14.30 3.60 8.94
N SER A 246 13.55 4.62 8.52
CA SER A 246 13.89 5.44 7.36
C SER A 246 15.22 6.18 7.51
N LEU A 247 15.52 6.68 8.71
CA LEU A 247 16.81 7.29 8.98
C LEU A 247 17.96 6.28 8.91
N ALA A 248 17.73 5.04 9.37
CA ALA A 248 18.72 3.97 9.28
C ALA A 248 19.01 3.57 7.81
N GLU A 249 18.02 3.57 6.94
CA GLU A 249 18.16 3.29 5.50
C GLU A 249 19.08 4.30 4.79
N ILE A 250 19.13 5.53 5.27
CA ILE A 250 20.07 6.56 4.78
C ILE A 250 21.35 6.66 5.62
N ASN A 251 21.67 5.58 6.35
CA ASN A 251 22.86 5.44 7.18
C ASN A 251 22.94 6.42 8.38
N PHE A 252 21.81 6.92 8.87
CA PHE A 252 21.74 7.64 10.14
C PHE A 252 21.26 6.69 11.25
N ASN A 253 22.16 6.36 12.18
CA ASN A 253 21.84 5.51 13.31
C ASN A 253 21.52 6.34 14.54
N LEU A 254 20.44 5.95 15.24
CA LEU A 254 20.02 6.57 16.49
C LEU A 254 21.17 6.47 17.52
N ASP A 255 21.33 7.51 18.32
CA ASP A 255 22.36 7.67 19.37
C ASP A 255 23.81 7.74 18.87
N ARG A 256 24.09 7.40 17.61
CA ARG A 256 25.40 7.58 16.99
C ARG A 256 25.48 8.85 16.13
N ASP A 257 24.50 9.01 15.26
CA ASP A 257 24.51 10.07 14.25
C ASP A 257 23.48 11.17 14.55
N TYR A 258 22.44 10.84 15.33
CA TYR A 258 21.41 11.77 15.75
C TYR A 258 20.76 11.36 17.08
N GLU A 259 20.16 12.33 17.74
CA GLU A 259 19.30 12.18 18.91
C GLU A 259 17.84 12.39 18.50
N LEU A 260 16.91 11.59 19.03
CA LEU A 260 15.48 11.70 18.83
C LEU A 260 14.77 11.90 20.17
N ILE A 261 14.23 13.09 20.38
CA ILE A 261 13.41 13.42 21.53
C ILE A 261 11.97 13.58 21.08
N ILE A 262 11.04 12.94 21.78
CA ILE A 262 9.61 13.04 21.53
C ILE A 262 8.93 13.55 22.80
N SER A 263 8.23 14.67 22.67
CA SER A 263 7.43 15.24 23.74
C SER A 263 6.04 15.52 23.21
N GLU A 264 5.03 14.87 23.77
CA GLU A 264 3.65 14.90 23.26
C GLU A 264 3.59 14.55 21.77
N ASN A 265 3.22 15.51 20.92
CA ASN A 265 3.15 15.36 19.46
C ASN A 265 4.34 16.04 18.74
N ASN A 266 5.42 16.38 19.46
CA ASN A 266 6.57 17.05 18.88
C ASN A 266 7.75 16.08 18.75
N PHE A 267 8.31 15.99 17.54
CA PHE A 267 9.51 15.24 17.22
C PHE A 267 10.68 16.22 17.07
N PHE A 268 11.68 16.08 17.92
CA PHE A 268 12.92 16.84 17.86
C PHE A 268 14.04 15.88 17.43
N ILE A 269 14.61 16.11 16.26
CA ILE A 269 15.62 15.26 15.66
C ILE A 269 16.88 16.12 15.50
N LYS A 270 17.90 15.83 16.28
CA LYS A 270 19.14 16.60 16.29
C LYS A 270 20.29 15.75 15.77
N LYS A 271 20.82 16.10 14.61
CA LYS A 271 22.01 15.46 14.06
C LYS A 271 23.24 15.91 14.82
N PHE A 272 24.10 14.97 15.20
CA PHE A 272 25.38 15.30 15.80
C PHE A 272 26.33 15.90 14.76
N PRO A 273 27.19 16.85 15.15
CA PRO A 273 28.24 17.31 14.27
C PRO A 273 29.16 16.14 13.93
N LEU A 274 29.50 15.99 12.67
CA LEU A 274 30.54 15.03 12.26
C LEU A 274 31.82 15.44 12.97
N PHE A 275 32.27 14.67 13.96
CA PHE A 275 33.63 14.78 14.42
C PHE A 275 34.52 14.42 13.23
N ASN A 276 35.15 15.44 12.62
CA ASN A 276 36.29 15.18 11.75
C ASN A 276 37.28 14.44 12.63
N SER A 277 37.40 13.15 12.44
CA SER A 277 38.58 12.41 12.90
C SER A 277 39.75 12.95 12.09
N GLY A 278 40.19 14.15 12.50
CA GLY A 278 41.42 14.76 12.01
C GLY A 278 42.53 13.76 12.27
N GLY A 279 43.02 13.17 11.19
CA GLY A 279 44.11 12.24 11.24
C GLY A 279 45.27 12.88 12.02
N SER A 280 45.50 12.38 13.20
CA SER A 280 46.78 12.52 13.88
C SER A 280 47.78 11.80 12.99
N LYS A 281 48.42 12.56 12.08
CA LYS A 281 49.69 12.16 11.47
C LYS A 281 50.69 12.11 12.65
N GLY A 282 50.87 10.93 13.19
CA GLY A 282 51.95 10.64 14.08
C GLY A 282 53.28 11.01 13.43
N ASN A 283 53.84 12.14 13.87
CA ASN A 283 55.23 12.49 13.61
C ASN A 283 56.12 11.50 14.36
N THR A 284 56.53 10.43 13.69
CA THR A 284 57.64 9.61 14.20
C THR A 284 58.91 10.38 13.96
N ASN A 285 59.30 11.25 14.92
CA ASN A 285 60.66 11.72 15.02
C ASN A 285 61.54 10.54 15.41
N LYS A 286 62.29 10.01 14.42
CA LYS A 286 63.48 9.21 14.67
C LYS A 286 64.50 10.12 15.37
N PHE A 287 64.82 9.79 16.61
CA PHE A 287 66.08 10.22 17.22
C PHE A 287 67.13 9.11 16.98
N ASN A 288 68.26 9.54 16.43
CA ASN A 288 69.52 8.80 16.34
C ASN A 288 70.08 8.50 17.74
#